data_42b5b702fff9cd607ea0e6a0fc0a6173
#
_entry.id   42b5b702fff9cd607ea0e6a0fc0a6173
#
_cell.length_a   1.000
_cell.length_b   1.000
_cell.length_c   1.000
_cell.angle_alpha   90.00
_cell.angle_beta   90.00
_cell.angle_gamma   90.00
#
_symmetry.space_group_name_H-M   'P 1'
#
loop_
_entity.id
_entity.type
_entity.pdbx_description
1 polymer ?
#
loop_
_entity_poly.entity_id
_entity_poly.type
_entity_poly.pdbx_seq_one_letter_code
_entity_poly.pdbx_strand_id
1 'polypeptide(L)' 'MSKLPILSARELLKIFGKIGYGIDHQTGSHIILRRRDYPYRKLTIPNHKEVARGTLRSIIRQSGLTLEEFLKYYK' A
#
# COMPACT_ATOMS: atom_id res chain seq x y z
N MET A 1 -14.31 -5.12 -15.32
CA MET A 1 -13.00 -5.28 -14.72
C MET A 1 -12.53 -3.98 -14.10
N SER A 2 -12.10 -4.05 -12.87
CA SER A 2 -11.61 -2.86 -12.17
C SER A 2 -10.20 -2.54 -12.64
N LYS A 3 -9.95 -1.27 -12.93
CA LYS A 3 -8.62 -0.80 -13.25
C LYS A 3 -8.01 -0.18 -12.02
N LEU A 4 -6.72 -0.43 -11.81
CA LEU A 4 -6.00 0.24 -10.74
C LEU A 4 -5.79 1.70 -11.13
N PRO A 5 -6.12 2.63 -10.23
CA PRO A 5 -5.81 4.03 -10.47
C PRO A 5 -4.31 4.27 -10.35
N ILE A 6 -3.85 5.41 -10.84
CA ILE A 6 -2.48 5.84 -10.64
C ILE A 6 -2.44 6.51 -9.28
N LEU A 7 -1.63 5.98 -8.39
CA LEU A 7 -1.57 6.46 -7.01
C LEU A 7 -0.16 6.87 -6.64
N SER A 8 -0.07 7.87 -5.78
CA SER A 8 1.21 8.29 -5.20
C SER A 8 1.47 7.47 -3.93
N ALA A 9 2.72 7.50 -3.46
CA ALA A 9 3.06 6.88 -2.19
C ALA A 9 2.21 7.46 -1.08
N ARG A 10 2.01 8.78 -1.08
CA ARG A 10 1.20 9.44 -0.04
C ARG A 10 -0.22 8.91 0.00
N GLU A 11 -0.82 8.71 -1.17
CA GLU A 11 -2.17 8.16 -1.24
C GLU A 11 -2.22 6.73 -0.74
N LEU A 12 -1.18 5.94 -1.05
CA LEU A 12 -1.09 4.57 -0.54
C LEU A 12 -0.95 4.54 0.97
N LEU A 13 -0.19 5.48 1.54
CA LEU A 13 -0.06 5.56 2.99
C LEU A 13 -1.43 5.79 3.64
N LYS A 14 -2.25 6.64 3.04
CA LYS A 14 -3.59 6.91 3.57
C LYS A 14 -4.48 5.67 3.49
N ILE A 15 -4.45 5.00 2.32
CA ILE A 15 -5.29 3.82 2.11
C ILE A 15 -4.90 2.71 3.08
N PHE A 16 -3.61 2.38 3.16
CA PHE A 16 -3.15 1.32 4.05
C PHE A 16 -3.28 1.71 5.51
N GLY A 17 -3.22 3.00 5.82
CA GLY A 17 -3.50 3.47 7.17
C GLY A 17 -4.91 3.12 7.62
N LYS A 18 -5.89 3.23 6.72
CA LYS A 18 -7.27 2.85 7.03
C LYS A 18 -7.41 1.35 7.26
N ILE A 19 -6.54 0.57 6.62
CA ILE A 19 -6.58 -0.89 6.73
C ILE A 19 -5.94 -1.36 8.03
N GLY A 20 -5.07 -0.55 8.62
CA GLY A 20 -4.44 -0.91 9.88
C GLY A 20 -2.92 -0.91 9.84
N TYR A 21 -2.34 -0.34 8.79
CA TYR A 21 -0.88 -0.23 8.68
C TYR A 21 -0.39 1.09 9.25
N GLY A 22 0.78 1.07 9.85
CA GLY A 22 1.48 2.26 10.29
C GLY A 22 2.85 2.30 9.67
N ILE A 23 3.48 3.47 9.66
CA ILE A 23 4.84 3.62 9.17
C ILE A 23 5.79 3.05 10.21
N ASP A 24 6.59 2.05 9.79
CA ASP A 24 7.60 1.46 10.66
C ASP A 24 8.87 2.32 10.60
N HIS A 25 9.35 2.57 9.39
CA HIS A 25 10.49 3.45 9.18
C HIS A 25 10.58 3.80 7.70
N GLN A 26 11.47 4.72 7.37
CA GLN A 26 11.70 5.14 5.99
C GLN A 26 13.20 5.06 5.71
N THR A 27 13.55 4.45 4.59
CA THR A 27 14.93 4.36 4.15
C THR A 27 15.04 4.93 2.75
N GLY A 28 15.77 6.05 2.59
CA GLY A 28 15.95 6.65 1.28
C GLY A 28 14.64 6.82 0.53
N SER A 29 14.46 6.09 -0.55
CA SER A 29 13.30 6.20 -1.41
C SER A 29 12.19 5.19 -1.10
N HIS A 30 12.28 4.48 0.01
CA HIS A 30 11.27 3.48 0.39
C HIS A 30 10.69 3.77 1.75
N ILE A 31 9.38 3.58 1.88
CA ILE A 31 8.66 3.73 3.14
C ILE A 31 8.18 2.36 3.55
N ILE A 32 8.57 1.93 4.74
CA ILE A 32 8.23 0.60 5.23
C ILE A 32 7.03 0.71 6.15
N LEU A 33 5.96 0.02 5.79
CA LEU A 33 4.74 -0.05 6.60
C LEU A 33 4.68 -1.40 7.30
N ARG A 34 4.07 -1.39 8.47
CA ARG A 34 3.84 -2.62 9.20
C ARG A 34 2.41 -2.62 9.73
N ARG A 35 1.72 -3.74 9.55
CA ARG A 35 0.38 -3.89 10.09
C ARG A 35 0.47 -4.03 11.61
N ARG A 36 -0.40 -3.30 12.32
CA ARG A 36 -0.39 -3.28 13.77
C ARG A 36 -0.93 -4.56 14.39
N ASP A 37 -1.78 -5.25 13.67
CA ASP A 37 -2.39 -6.49 14.12
C ASP A 37 -1.71 -7.71 13.53
N TYR A 38 -1.78 -8.83 14.23
CA TYR A 38 -1.32 -10.10 13.68
C TYR A 38 -2.01 -10.32 12.33
N PRO A 39 -1.32 -10.72 11.27
CA PRO A 39 0.04 -11.29 11.24
C PRO A 39 1.18 -10.27 11.09
N TYR A 40 0.97 -9.01 11.37
CA TYR A 40 2.03 -7.97 11.33
C TYR A 40 2.73 -7.88 9.98
N ARG A 41 1.96 -7.95 8.90
CA ARG A 41 2.51 -7.91 7.56
C ARG A 41 3.29 -6.62 7.31
N LYS A 42 4.31 -6.75 6.50
CA LYS A 42 5.20 -5.66 6.18
C LYS A 42 5.07 -5.32 4.70
N LEU A 43 5.00 -4.03 4.38
CA LEU A 43 4.91 -3.56 3.01
C LEU A 43 6.00 -2.54 2.76
N THR A 44 6.55 -2.57 1.55
CA THR A 44 7.53 -1.57 1.12
C THR A 44 6.90 -0.73 0.02
N ILE A 45 6.75 0.56 0.30
CA ILE A 45 6.14 1.51 -0.64
C ILE A 45 7.24 2.39 -1.22
N PRO A 46 7.45 2.39 -2.54
CA PRO A 46 8.40 3.32 -3.13
C PRO A 46 7.87 4.74 -3.00
N ASN A 47 8.72 5.65 -2.57
CA ASN A 47 8.30 7.05 -2.33
C ASN A 47 8.27 7.82 -3.64
N HIS A 48 7.32 7.49 -4.50
CA HIS A 48 7.16 8.10 -5.82
C HIS A 48 5.83 8.84 -5.90
N LYS A 49 5.78 9.85 -6.75
CA LYS A 49 4.53 10.56 -7.02
C LYS A 49 3.55 9.68 -7.77
N GLU A 50 4.08 8.75 -8.56
CA GLU A 50 3.27 7.79 -9.30
C GLU A 50 3.90 6.43 -9.11
N VAL A 51 3.22 5.58 -8.37
CA VAL A 51 3.67 4.20 -8.16
C VAL A 51 3.24 3.38 -9.36
N ALA A 52 4.19 2.72 -10.00
CA ALA A 52 3.90 1.90 -11.18
C ALA A 52 2.85 0.85 -10.85
N ARG A 53 1.95 0.59 -11.81
CA ARG A 53 0.85 -0.35 -11.60
C ARG A 53 1.32 -1.75 -11.22
N GLY A 54 2.39 -2.23 -11.84
CA GLY A 54 2.95 -3.53 -11.49
C GLY A 54 3.42 -3.58 -10.05
N THR A 55 4.08 -2.52 -9.61
CA THR A 55 4.54 -2.39 -8.22
C THR A 55 3.33 -2.33 -7.29
N LEU A 56 2.31 -1.56 -7.66
CA LEU A 56 1.10 -1.44 -6.85
C LEU A 56 0.40 -2.79 -6.70
N ARG A 57 0.29 -3.56 -7.79
CA ARG A 57 -0.31 -4.91 -7.72
C ARG A 57 0.47 -5.80 -6.77
N SER A 58 1.80 -5.71 -6.81
CA SER A 58 2.65 -6.50 -5.93
C SER A 58 2.42 -6.13 -4.47
N ILE A 59 2.31 -4.83 -4.19
CA ILE A 59 2.05 -4.33 -2.84
C ILE A 59 0.71 -4.85 -2.34
N ILE A 60 -0.33 -4.76 -3.16
CA ILE A 60 -1.66 -5.23 -2.79
C ILE A 60 -1.62 -6.73 -2.48
N ARG A 61 -0.91 -7.50 -3.32
CA ARG A 61 -0.78 -8.94 -3.11
C ARG A 61 -0.08 -9.24 -1.79
N GLN A 62 0.98 -8.51 -1.47
CA GLN A 62 1.72 -8.70 -0.23
C GLN A 62 0.86 -8.38 0.99
N SER A 63 -0.09 -7.46 0.84
CA SER A 63 -0.98 -7.10 1.94
C SER A 63 -2.01 -8.18 2.24
N GLY A 64 -2.19 -9.13 1.33
CA GLY A 64 -3.19 -10.17 1.50
C GLY A 64 -4.59 -9.76 1.05
N LEU A 65 -4.73 -8.54 0.54
CA LEU A 65 -6.02 -8.06 0.05
C LEU A 65 -6.24 -8.47 -1.40
N THR A 66 -7.51 -8.61 -1.78
CA THR A 66 -7.86 -8.68 -3.19
C THR A 66 -7.87 -7.27 -3.74
N LEU A 67 -7.83 -7.16 -5.07
CA LEU A 67 -7.92 -5.85 -5.71
C LEU A 67 -9.22 -5.15 -5.31
N GLU A 68 -10.32 -5.90 -5.27
CA GLU A 68 -11.61 -5.33 -4.92
C GLU A 68 -11.64 -4.80 -3.48
N GLU A 69 -11.04 -5.54 -2.56
CA GLU A 69 -10.93 -5.09 -1.17
C GLU A 69 -10.12 -3.81 -1.07
N PHE A 70 -9.01 -3.76 -1.78
CA PHE A 70 -8.17 -2.57 -1.79
C PHE A 70 -8.95 -1.36 -2.30
N LEU A 71 -9.68 -1.52 -3.40
CA LEU A 71 -10.41 -0.42 -4.01
C LEU A 71 -11.52 0.13 -3.11
N LYS A 72 -12.05 -0.67 -2.19
CA LYS A 72 -13.02 -0.18 -1.21
C LYS A 72 -12.43 0.88 -0.31
N TYR A 73 -11.14 0.80 -0.02
CA TYR A 73 -10.46 1.76 0.83
C TYR A 73 -9.90 2.95 0.05
N TYR A 74 -9.92 2.86 -1.26
CA TYR A 74 -9.40 3.91 -2.13
C TYR A 74 -10.22 5.19 -2.04
N LYS A 75 -11.50 5.08 -1.83
CA LYS A 75 -12.41 6.23 -1.80
C LYS A 75 -12.18 7.14 -0.60
#